data_68d9c06adc1736dfec3528dbdaa9143d
#
_entry.id   68d9c06adc1736dfec3528dbdaa9143d
#
_cell.length_a   1.000
_cell.length_b   1.000
_cell.length_c   1.000
_cell.angle_alpha   90.00
_cell.angle_beta   90.00
_cell.angle_gamma   90.00
#
_symmetry.space_group_name_H-M   'P 1'
#
loop_
_entity.id
_entity.type
_entity.pdbx_description
1 polymer ?
#
loop_
_entity_poly.entity_id
_entity_poly.type
_entity_poly.pdbx_seq_one_letter_code
_entity_poly.pdbx_strand_id
1 'polypeptide(L)'
;GFKVNNYPYYDAASHGVNFTGMLAALNSMPARTIVVLHACCHNPTGVDLSNEQWKQIVATVKARELVPFLDMAYQGFGDNIESDGSAVRMFANAGISCLVSSSFSKSFSLYGERVGALSIITASKDETAKVLSQLKRVIRTNYSNPPTHGGTVVAAVLNSPELRATWETELGEMRDRIKLMRNLLVSKLKAAGIERDFSFVNTQRGMFSYSGLTSEQVDRLRNEFGIYAVGTGRICVAALNNKNIDYVADAIAKVLK
;
A
#
# COMPACT_ATOMS: atom_id res chain seq x y z
N GLY A 1 16.98 13.95 -12.71
CA GLY A 1 16.09 13.41 -13.13
C GLY A 1 15.93 12.12 -13.96
N PHE A 2 15.03 11.26 -13.50
CA PHE A 2 14.61 10.10 -14.29
C PHE A 2 13.46 10.48 -15.22
N LYS A 3 13.38 9.84 -16.38
CA LYS A 3 12.17 9.86 -17.19
C LYS A 3 11.14 8.93 -16.53
N VAL A 4 10.01 9.49 -16.14
CA VAL A 4 8.93 8.75 -15.48
C VAL A 4 7.90 8.32 -16.52
N ASN A 5 7.54 7.03 -16.51
CA ASN A 5 6.46 6.46 -17.29
C ASN A 5 5.51 5.69 -16.36
N ASN A 6 4.27 5.50 -16.79
CA ASN A 6 3.28 4.71 -16.04
C ASN A 6 3.07 3.36 -16.73
N TYR A 7 2.74 2.35 -15.94
CA TYR A 7 2.24 1.06 -16.44
C TYR A 7 0.79 0.84 -15.96
N PRO A 8 -0.03 0.10 -16.71
CA PRO A 8 -1.39 -0.22 -16.28
C PRO A 8 -1.37 -1.02 -14.97
N TYR A 9 -2.24 -0.66 -14.03
CA TYR A 9 -2.38 -1.39 -12.76
C TYR A 9 -3.84 -1.69 -12.41
N TYR A 10 -4.69 -0.68 -12.36
CA TYR A 10 -6.08 -0.81 -11.94
C TYR A 10 -6.99 -0.89 -13.16
N ASP A 11 -7.93 -1.84 -13.11
CA ASP A 11 -9.04 -1.93 -14.05
C ASP A 11 -10.35 -1.52 -13.37
N ALA A 12 -10.92 -0.42 -13.81
CA ALA A 12 -12.14 0.13 -13.23
C ALA A 12 -13.39 -0.71 -13.55
N ALA A 13 -13.37 -1.50 -14.61
CA ALA A 13 -14.51 -2.33 -15.01
C ALA A 13 -14.66 -3.56 -14.11
N SER A 14 -13.54 -4.20 -13.76
CA SER A 14 -13.53 -5.36 -12.86
C SER A 14 -13.30 -4.99 -11.39
N HIS A 15 -12.99 -3.73 -11.09
CA HIS A 15 -12.50 -3.27 -9.79
C HIS A 15 -11.26 -4.05 -9.29
N GLY A 16 -10.47 -4.58 -10.22
CA GLY A 16 -9.34 -5.45 -9.99
C GLY A 16 -8.02 -4.93 -10.55
N VAL A 17 -7.02 -5.82 -10.63
CA VAL A 17 -5.74 -5.51 -11.27
C VAL A 17 -5.84 -5.75 -12.78
N ASN A 18 -5.46 -4.78 -13.60
CA ASN A 18 -5.21 -4.98 -15.03
C ASN A 18 -3.88 -5.76 -15.22
N PHE A 19 -3.90 -7.02 -14.79
CA PHE A 19 -2.69 -7.82 -14.72
C PHE A 19 -2.07 -8.09 -16.09
N THR A 20 -2.89 -8.35 -17.11
CA THR A 20 -2.42 -8.57 -18.49
C THR A 20 -1.70 -7.33 -19.03
N GLY A 21 -2.29 -6.15 -18.84
CA GLY A 21 -1.68 -4.90 -19.28
C GLY A 21 -0.39 -4.58 -18.50
N MET A 22 -0.39 -4.81 -17.18
CA MET A 22 0.80 -4.65 -16.34
C MET A 22 1.93 -5.57 -16.80
N LEU A 23 1.68 -6.85 -16.98
CA LEU A 23 2.68 -7.83 -17.38
C LEU A 23 3.25 -7.54 -18.79
N ALA A 24 2.40 -7.14 -19.74
CA ALA A 24 2.81 -6.73 -21.06
C ALA A 24 3.74 -5.49 -21.02
N ALA A 25 3.37 -4.51 -20.20
CA ALA A 25 4.21 -3.32 -20.01
C ALA A 25 5.58 -3.69 -19.43
N LEU A 26 5.64 -4.51 -18.37
CA LEU A 26 6.90 -4.96 -17.78
C LEU A 26 7.77 -5.71 -18.80
N ASN A 27 7.17 -6.57 -19.62
CA ASN A 27 7.89 -7.30 -20.68
C ASN A 27 8.46 -6.40 -21.79
N SER A 28 7.89 -5.22 -21.99
CA SER A 28 8.36 -4.25 -23.00
C SER A 28 9.42 -3.28 -22.49
N MET A 29 9.66 -3.21 -21.19
CA MET A 29 10.60 -2.28 -20.59
C MET A 29 12.05 -2.63 -20.97
N PRO A 30 12.90 -1.63 -21.23
CA PRO A 30 14.35 -1.84 -21.36
C PRO A 30 14.95 -2.45 -20.09
N ALA A 31 16.01 -3.25 -20.25
CA ALA A 31 16.78 -3.74 -19.10
C ALA A 31 17.24 -2.57 -18.21
N ARG A 32 17.37 -2.82 -16.90
CA ARG A 32 17.75 -1.84 -15.87
C ARG A 32 16.73 -0.71 -15.64
N THR A 33 15.53 -0.79 -16.21
CA THR A 33 14.42 0.12 -15.84
C THR A 33 14.06 -0.12 -14.38
N ILE A 34 13.96 0.96 -13.59
CA ILE A 34 13.48 0.90 -12.21
C ILE A 34 11.96 0.80 -12.24
N VAL A 35 11.43 -0.24 -11.59
CA VAL A 35 9.99 -0.47 -11.48
C VAL A 35 9.56 -0.31 -10.04
N VAL A 36 8.74 0.70 -9.74
CA VAL A 36 8.15 0.91 -8.42
C VAL A 36 6.91 0.05 -8.28
N LEU A 37 6.88 -0.79 -7.26
CA LEU A 37 5.82 -1.76 -6.97
C LEU A 37 5.35 -1.59 -5.53
N HIS A 38 4.05 -1.42 -5.30
CA HIS A 38 3.49 -1.55 -3.95
C HIS A 38 3.51 -3.01 -3.54
N ALA A 39 4.19 -3.33 -2.43
CA ALA A 39 4.30 -4.71 -1.95
C ALA A 39 2.99 -5.24 -1.36
N CYS A 40 2.19 -4.37 -0.75
CA CYS A 40 0.88 -4.66 -0.18
C CYS A 40 0.06 -3.38 0.00
N CYS A 41 -1.27 -3.54 0.15
CA CYS A 41 -2.22 -2.46 0.46
C CYS A 41 -2.09 -1.27 -0.49
N HIS A 42 -2.23 -1.52 -1.79
CA HIS A 42 -1.98 -0.56 -2.84
C HIS A 42 -2.73 0.76 -2.63
N ASN A 43 -2.00 1.84 -2.50
CA ASN A 43 -2.55 3.19 -2.50
C ASN A 43 -2.46 3.76 -3.92
N PRO A 44 -3.58 4.14 -4.57
CA PRO A 44 -4.86 4.54 -3.97
C PRO A 44 -5.97 3.49 -4.01
N THR A 45 -5.81 2.34 -4.67
CA THR A 45 -6.91 1.49 -5.09
C THR A 45 -7.41 0.51 -4.02
N GLY A 46 -6.56 0.08 -3.10
CA GLY A 46 -6.83 -1.03 -2.19
C GLY A 46 -6.76 -2.41 -2.86
N VAL A 47 -6.40 -2.48 -4.13
CA VAL A 47 -6.34 -3.74 -4.90
C VAL A 47 -4.91 -4.23 -4.97
N ASP A 48 -4.65 -5.43 -4.47
CA ASP A 48 -3.33 -6.04 -4.42
C ASP A 48 -3.18 -7.17 -5.43
N LEU A 49 -1.94 -7.44 -5.82
CA LEU A 49 -1.55 -8.60 -6.61
C LEU A 49 -1.69 -9.89 -5.78
N SER A 50 -2.19 -10.95 -6.40
CA SER A 50 -2.19 -12.28 -5.80
C SER A 50 -0.79 -12.89 -5.76
N ASN A 51 -0.60 -13.95 -4.96
CA ASN A 51 0.67 -14.66 -4.90
C ASN A 51 1.09 -15.22 -6.27
N GLU A 52 0.14 -15.70 -7.08
CA GLU A 52 0.42 -16.21 -8.41
C GLU A 52 0.81 -15.10 -9.39
N GLN A 53 0.20 -13.93 -9.26
CA GLN A 53 0.59 -12.74 -10.03
C GLN A 53 1.99 -12.27 -9.62
N TRP A 54 2.30 -12.27 -8.31
CA TRP A 54 3.65 -11.95 -7.83
C TRP A 54 4.71 -12.89 -8.38
N LYS A 55 4.46 -14.20 -8.44
CA LYS A 55 5.39 -15.16 -9.07
C LYS A 55 5.70 -14.79 -10.54
N GLN A 56 4.67 -14.42 -11.31
CA GLN A 56 4.85 -14.01 -12.70
C GLN A 56 5.61 -12.68 -12.81
N ILE A 57 5.32 -11.69 -11.94
CA ILE A 57 6.08 -10.43 -11.89
C ILE A 57 7.55 -10.69 -11.58
N VAL A 58 7.85 -11.52 -10.57
CA VAL A 58 9.24 -11.88 -10.21
C VAL A 58 9.95 -12.55 -11.38
N ALA A 59 9.31 -13.48 -12.06
CA ALA A 59 9.89 -14.13 -13.24
C ALA A 59 10.16 -13.13 -14.38
N THR A 60 9.21 -12.23 -14.64
CA THR A 60 9.37 -11.19 -15.69
C THR A 60 10.46 -10.21 -15.32
N VAL A 61 10.50 -9.70 -14.10
CA VAL A 61 11.54 -8.79 -13.62
C VAL A 61 12.92 -9.42 -13.79
N LYS A 62 13.06 -10.70 -13.46
CA LYS A 62 14.32 -11.46 -13.63
C LYS A 62 14.70 -11.58 -15.11
N ALA A 63 13.77 -12.04 -15.93
CA ALA A 63 14.01 -12.27 -17.37
C ALA A 63 14.32 -10.98 -18.14
N ARG A 64 13.75 -9.85 -17.72
CA ARG A 64 13.93 -8.55 -18.33
C ARG A 64 15.06 -7.72 -17.68
N GLU A 65 15.73 -8.25 -16.67
CA GLU A 65 16.79 -7.54 -15.92
C GLU A 65 16.32 -6.17 -15.40
N LEU A 66 15.07 -6.09 -14.91
CA LEU A 66 14.52 -4.86 -14.33
C LEU A 66 15.03 -4.68 -12.89
N VAL A 67 14.98 -3.44 -12.38
CA VAL A 67 15.37 -3.09 -11.02
C VAL A 67 14.10 -2.88 -10.18
N PRO A 68 13.66 -3.85 -9.38
CA PRO A 68 12.46 -3.69 -8.58
C PRO A 68 12.73 -2.78 -7.37
N PHE A 69 11.79 -1.85 -7.16
CA PHE A 69 11.73 -1.00 -5.99
C PHE A 69 10.39 -1.23 -5.30
N LEU A 70 10.40 -1.94 -4.19
CA LEU A 70 9.20 -2.30 -3.42
C LEU A 70 8.88 -1.23 -2.38
N ASP A 71 7.68 -0.66 -2.46
CA ASP A 71 7.17 0.29 -1.47
C ASP A 71 6.27 -0.43 -0.47
N MET A 72 6.61 -0.33 0.81
CA MET A 72 5.91 -0.98 1.93
C MET A 72 5.47 0.05 2.97
N ALA A 73 4.50 0.89 2.62
CA ALA A 73 3.98 1.88 3.54
C ALA A 73 2.88 1.34 4.49
N TYR A 74 2.33 0.17 4.23
CA TYR A 74 1.12 -0.35 4.88
C TYR A 74 1.24 -1.80 5.35
N GLN A 75 2.44 -2.30 5.60
CA GLN A 75 2.66 -3.66 6.11
C GLN A 75 1.93 -3.87 7.44
N GLY A 76 1.19 -4.97 7.54
CA GLY A 76 0.34 -5.32 8.68
C GLY A 76 -1.13 -4.90 8.54
N PHE A 77 -1.47 -4.08 7.53
CA PHE A 77 -2.85 -3.65 7.26
C PHE A 77 -3.59 -4.50 6.21
N GLY A 78 -2.91 -5.42 5.54
CA GLY A 78 -3.52 -6.40 4.65
C GLY A 78 -4.08 -7.58 5.43
N ASP A 79 -3.26 -8.63 5.59
CA ASP A 79 -3.63 -9.82 6.36
C ASP A 79 -2.87 -9.89 7.70
N ASN A 80 -1.55 -9.75 7.66
CA ASN A 80 -0.65 -9.67 8.80
C ASN A 80 0.74 -9.23 8.33
N ILE A 81 1.66 -8.99 9.27
CA ILE A 81 3.03 -8.54 8.97
C ILE A 81 3.77 -9.52 8.05
N GLU A 82 3.61 -10.83 8.32
CA GLU A 82 4.31 -11.88 7.59
C GLU A 82 3.80 -11.99 6.15
N SER A 83 2.49 -12.10 5.96
CA SER A 83 1.88 -12.25 4.63
C SER A 83 2.09 -11.02 3.76
N ASP A 84 1.97 -9.83 4.34
CA ASP A 84 2.15 -8.56 3.63
C ASP A 84 3.60 -8.35 3.15
N GLY A 85 4.58 -9.00 3.80
CA GLY A 85 5.98 -9.03 3.38
C GLY A 85 6.33 -10.10 2.34
N SER A 86 5.36 -10.88 1.84
CA SER A 86 5.61 -12.03 0.96
C SER A 86 6.30 -11.65 -0.36
N ALA A 87 5.91 -10.54 -0.97
CA ALA A 87 6.49 -10.05 -2.22
C ALA A 87 8.02 -9.83 -2.07
N VAL A 88 8.46 -9.19 -0.98
CA VAL A 88 9.90 -8.96 -0.72
C VAL A 88 10.66 -10.29 -0.66
N ARG A 89 10.10 -11.28 0.05
CA ARG A 89 10.72 -12.60 0.16
C ARG A 89 10.78 -13.33 -1.18
N MET A 90 9.76 -13.17 -2.04
CA MET A 90 9.78 -13.77 -3.38
C MET A 90 10.94 -13.23 -4.22
N PHE A 91 11.18 -11.92 -4.21
CA PHE A 91 12.33 -11.32 -4.91
C PHE A 91 13.67 -11.79 -4.32
N ALA A 92 13.79 -11.80 -2.99
CA ALA A 92 15.00 -12.27 -2.31
C ALA A 92 15.31 -13.74 -2.63
N ASN A 93 14.31 -14.62 -2.55
CA ASN A 93 14.46 -16.05 -2.85
C ASN A 93 14.76 -16.34 -4.32
N ALA A 94 14.33 -15.47 -5.23
CA ALA A 94 14.67 -15.54 -6.65
C ALA A 94 16.10 -15.04 -6.96
N GLY A 95 16.84 -14.55 -5.95
CA GLY A 95 18.18 -13.99 -6.10
C GLY A 95 18.19 -12.66 -6.87
N ILE A 96 17.13 -11.88 -6.77
CA ILE A 96 17.01 -10.59 -7.46
C ILE A 96 17.40 -9.48 -6.49
N SER A 97 18.38 -8.68 -6.88
CA SER A 97 18.72 -7.45 -6.14
C SER A 97 17.54 -6.47 -6.21
N CYS A 98 17.10 -5.95 -5.08
CA CYS A 98 15.96 -5.02 -5.04
C CYS A 98 16.11 -3.98 -3.93
N LEU A 99 15.40 -2.87 -4.11
CA LEU A 99 15.23 -1.84 -3.11
C LEU A 99 13.88 -2.02 -2.42
N VAL A 100 13.85 -1.83 -1.10
CA VAL A 100 12.63 -1.89 -0.30
C VAL A 100 12.56 -0.66 0.58
N SER A 101 11.53 0.18 0.39
CA SER A 101 11.23 1.29 1.28
C SER A 101 10.12 0.89 2.26
N SER A 102 10.42 0.90 3.54
CA SER A 102 9.45 0.63 4.60
C SER A 102 9.14 1.91 5.36
N SER A 103 7.85 2.21 5.55
CA SER A 103 7.43 3.37 6.34
C SER A 103 6.83 2.90 7.66
N PHE A 104 7.17 3.63 8.73
CA PHE A 104 6.59 3.42 10.07
C PHE A 104 5.50 4.44 10.41
N SER A 105 5.15 5.31 9.46
CA SER A 105 4.12 6.34 9.66
C SER A 105 2.78 5.76 10.07
N LYS A 106 2.35 4.64 9.47
CA LYS A 106 1.02 4.07 9.68
C LYS A 106 1.06 2.96 10.72
N SER A 107 1.94 1.97 10.54
CA SER A 107 2.01 0.80 11.43
C SER A 107 2.47 1.12 12.85
N PHE A 108 3.14 2.24 13.06
CA PHE A 108 3.54 2.76 14.37
C PHE A 108 2.84 4.08 14.75
N SER A 109 1.92 4.56 13.91
CA SER A 109 1.26 5.88 14.09
C SER A 109 2.24 7.07 14.22
N LEU A 110 3.44 6.95 13.66
CA LEU A 110 4.52 7.92 13.74
C LEU A 110 4.53 8.91 12.56
N TYR A 111 3.37 9.37 12.12
CA TYR A 111 3.22 10.24 10.94
C TYR A 111 4.09 11.50 11.00
N GLY A 112 4.14 12.14 12.16
CA GLY A 112 4.90 13.38 12.38
C GLY A 112 6.41 13.19 12.48
N GLU A 113 6.85 12.00 12.87
CA GLU A 113 8.27 11.68 13.10
C GLU A 113 9.07 11.50 11.80
N ARG A 114 8.40 11.35 10.66
CA ARG A 114 9.03 11.18 9.34
C ARG A 114 10.06 10.06 9.30
N VAL A 115 9.71 8.87 9.83
CA VAL A 115 10.61 7.72 9.98
C VAL A 115 10.24 6.58 9.02
N GLY A 116 11.26 6.04 8.40
CA GLY A 116 11.19 4.88 7.52
C GLY A 116 12.57 4.24 7.39
N ALA A 117 12.65 3.14 6.68
CA ALA A 117 13.89 2.43 6.41
C ALA A 117 14.00 2.09 4.92
N LEU A 118 15.19 2.26 4.37
CA LEU A 118 15.56 1.72 3.06
C LEU A 118 16.40 0.47 3.28
N SER A 119 15.94 -0.65 2.76
CA SER A 119 16.68 -1.90 2.70
C SER A 119 17.06 -2.20 1.25
N ILE A 120 18.28 -2.68 1.01
CA ILE A 120 18.74 -3.08 -0.31
C ILE A 120 19.22 -4.52 -0.24
N ILE A 121 18.60 -5.39 -1.01
CA ILE A 121 19.02 -6.78 -1.19
C ILE A 121 20.05 -6.80 -2.32
N THR A 122 21.19 -7.41 -2.06
CA THR A 122 22.32 -7.50 -2.99
C THR A 122 22.72 -8.95 -3.21
N ALA A 123 23.46 -9.23 -4.29
CA ALA A 123 23.89 -10.57 -4.63
C ALA A 123 25.02 -11.12 -3.73
N SER A 124 25.80 -10.23 -3.07
CA SER A 124 26.94 -10.64 -2.26
C SER A 124 27.27 -9.65 -1.13
N LYS A 125 28.03 -10.09 -0.14
CA LYS A 125 28.54 -9.21 0.93
C LYS A 125 29.45 -8.11 0.40
N ASP A 126 30.24 -8.38 -0.63
CA ASP A 126 31.12 -7.37 -1.24
C ASP A 126 30.32 -6.29 -1.95
N GLU A 127 29.24 -6.68 -2.65
CA GLU A 127 28.31 -5.73 -3.24
C GLU A 127 27.61 -4.91 -2.17
N THR A 128 27.15 -5.54 -1.08
CA THR A 128 26.54 -4.85 0.07
C THR A 128 27.47 -3.77 0.61
N ALA A 129 28.75 -4.06 0.80
CA ALA A 129 29.71 -3.09 1.32
C ALA A 129 29.88 -1.87 0.37
N LYS A 130 29.94 -2.12 -0.94
CA LYS A 130 30.04 -1.07 -1.96
C LYS A 130 28.78 -0.21 -1.98
N VAL A 131 27.58 -0.83 -2.02
CA VAL A 131 26.30 -0.14 -2.01
C VAL A 131 26.14 0.71 -0.74
N LEU A 132 26.44 0.13 0.44
CA LEU A 132 26.38 0.86 1.71
C LEU A 132 27.30 2.09 1.73
N SER A 133 28.53 1.95 1.17
CA SER A 133 29.46 3.07 1.03
C SER A 133 28.87 4.22 0.20
N GLN A 134 28.22 3.91 -0.93
CA GLN A 134 27.57 4.91 -1.77
C GLN A 134 26.35 5.55 -1.09
N LEU A 135 25.52 4.75 -0.40
CA LEU A 135 24.38 5.26 0.36
C LEU A 135 24.84 6.26 1.44
N LYS A 136 25.88 5.95 2.18
CA LYS A 136 26.45 6.88 3.18
C LYS A 136 26.87 8.21 2.58
N ARG A 137 27.45 8.21 1.38
CA ARG A 137 27.80 9.45 0.65
C ARG A 137 26.56 10.24 0.24
N VAL A 138 25.56 9.58 -0.33
CA VAL A 138 24.28 10.21 -0.74
C VAL A 138 23.59 10.82 0.49
N ILE A 139 23.49 10.07 1.59
CA ILE A 139 22.89 10.56 2.83
C ILE A 139 23.66 11.79 3.33
N ARG A 140 24.99 11.72 3.37
CA ARG A 140 25.81 12.80 3.87
C ARG A 140 25.63 14.11 3.07
N THR A 141 25.45 14.02 1.77
CA THR A 141 25.26 15.19 0.91
C THR A 141 23.83 15.69 0.85
N ASN A 142 22.84 14.83 1.14
CA ASN A 142 21.44 15.19 1.06
C ASN A 142 20.92 15.83 2.36
N TYR A 143 21.08 15.16 3.52
CA TYR A 143 20.55 15.63 4.82
C TYR A 143 21.46 15.31 6.01
N SER A 144 22.63 14.75 5.78
CA SER A 144 23.67 14.40 6.78
C SER A 144 23.27 13.26 7.73
N ASN A 145 22.28 13.46 8.60
CA ASN A 145 21.71 12.46 9.50
C ASN A 145 20.21 12.72 9.67
N PRO A 146 19.39 11.67 9.78
CA PRO A 146 17.99 11.82 10.14
C PRO A 146 17.84 12.21 11.62
N PRO A 147 16.71 12.82 12.01
CA PRO A 147 16.33 12.91 13.42
C PRO A 147 16.29 11.51 14.06
N THR A 148 16.78 11.37 15.29
CA THR A 148 16.96 10.05 15.90
C THR A 148 15.72 9.52 16.64
N HIS A 149 14.84 10.41 17.13
CA HIS A 149 13.73 10.06 18.01
C HIS A 149 12.82 8.95 17.41
N GLY A 150 12.23 9.18 16.25
CA GLY A 150 11.33 8.20 15.63
C GLY A 150 12.01 6.86 15.34
N GLY A 151 13.25 6.88 14.85
CA GLY A 151 14.02 5.66 14.63
C GLY A 151 14.32 4.90 15.93
N THR A 152 14.62 5.60 17.02
CA THR A 152 14.86 5.00 18.33
C THR A 152 13.59 4.36 18.88
N VAL A 153 12.42 5.01 18.76
CA VAL A 153 11.12 4.43 19.16
C VAL A 153 10.86 3.11 18.43
N VAL A 154 10.99 3.11 17.11
CA VAL A 154 10.80 1.88 16.31
C VAL A 154 11.78 0.79 16.72
N ALA A 155 13.06 1.13 16.89
CA ALA A 155 14.09 0.17 17.30
C ALA A 155 13.82 -0.39 18.71
N ALA A 156 13.38 0.43 19.65
CA ALA A 156 13.04 -0.01 21.01
C ALA A 156 11.89 -1.04 20.99
N VAL A 157 10.83 -0.76 20.23
CA VAL A 157 9.69 -1.68 20.12
C VAL A 157 10.09 -2.99 19.43
N LEU A 158 10.78 -2.93 18.29
CA LEU A 158 11.10 -4.13 17.52
C LEU A 158 12.16 -5.02 18.19
N ASN A 159 13.02 -4.47 19.05
CA ASN A 159 14.05 -5.22 19.77
C ASN A 159 13.57 -5.75 21.14
N SER A 160 12.40 -5.35 21.63
CA SER A 160 11.78 -5.90 22.84
C SER A 160 10.69 -6.90 22.46
N PRO A 161 10.81 -8.18 22.81
CA PRO A 161 9.76 -9.18 22.52
C PRO A 161 8.38 -8.78 23.08
N GLU A 162 8.36 -8.21 24.28
CA GLU A 162 7.11 -7.77 24.94
C GLU A 162 6.47 -6.58 24.19
N LEU A 163 7.23 -5.53 23.93
CA LEU A 163 6.71 -4.35 23.22
C LEU A 163 6.32 -4.71 21.78
N ARG A 164 7.08 -5.58 21.14
CA ARG A 164 6.75 -6.08 19.80
C ARG A 164 5.43 -6.83 19.80
N ALA A 165 5.19 -7.73 20.74
CA ALA A 165 3.95 -8.47 20.84
C ALA A 165 2.75 -7.54 21.06
N THR A 166 2.90 -6.53 21.93
CA THR A 166 1.87 -5.49 22.13
C THR A 166 1.58 -4.74 20.83
N TRP A 167 2.61 -4.27 20.15
CA TRP A 167 2.48 -3.56 18.88
C TRP A 167 1.80 -4.42 17.79
N GLU A 168 2.17 -5.69 17.66
CA GLU A 168 1.55 -6.61 16.69
C GLU A 168 0.06 -6.82 17.00
N THR A 169 -0.32 -6.89 18.26
CA THR A 169 -1.72 -6.99 18.70
C THR A 169 -2.51 -5.73 18.33
N GLU A 170 -2.02 -4.54 18.69
CA GLU A 170 -2.67 -3.28 18.38
C GLU A 170 -2.81 -3.03 16.87
N LEU A 171 -1.77 -3.39 16.09
CA LEU A 171 -1.82 -3.32 14.63
C LEU A 171 -2.88 -4.29 14.06
N GLY A 172 -3.02 -5.48 14.67
CA GLY A 172 -4.08 -6.43 14.36
C GLY A 172 -5.48 -5.84 14.59
N GLU A 173 -5.70 -5.20 15.73
CA GLU A 173 -6.97 -4.54 16.05
C GLU A 173 -7.32 -3.42 15.06
N MET A 174 -6.32 -2.60 14.67
CA MET A 174 -6.52 -1.57 13.65
C MET A 174 -6.93 -2.17 12.29
N ARG A 175 -6.26 -3.22 11.85
CA ARG A 175 -6.58 -3.94 10.61
C ARG A 175 -7.98 -4.52 10.64
N ASP A 176 -8.33 -5.20 11.71
CA ASP A 176 -9.63 -5.89 11.85
C ASP A 176 -10.78 -4.87 11.91
N ARG A 177 -10.58 -3.73 12.57
CA ARG A 177 -11.51 -2.61 12.52
C ARG A 177 -11.71 -2.08 11.10
N ILE A 178 -10.65 -1.93 10.32
CA ILE A 178 -10.77 -1.49 8.90
C ILE A 178 -11.56 -2.51 8.08
N LYS A 179 -11.31 -3.81 8.25
CA LYS A 179 -12.10 -4.88 7.60
C LYS A 179 -13.57 -4.83 8.02
N LEU A 180 -13.86 -4.60 9.29
CA LEU A 180 -15.23 -4.42 9.78
C LEU A 180 -15.92 -3.22 9.12
N MET A 181 -15.23 -2.08 9.00
CA MET A 181 -15.79 -0.89 8.36
C MET A 181 -16.10 -1.12 6.89
N ARG A 182 -15.29 -1.88 6.15
CA ARG A 182 -15.58 -2.29 4.76
C ARG A 182 -16.88 -3.10 4.69
N ASN A 183 -17.00 -4.12 5.53
CA ASN A 183 -18.19 -4.97 5.59
C ASN A 183 -19.45 -4.17 5.96
N LEU A 184 -19.36 -3.28 6.93
CA LEU A 184 -20.47 -2.42 7.33
C LEU A 184 -20.87 -1.45 6.21
N LEU A 185 -19.92 -0.82 5.53
CA LEU A 185 -20.22 0.06 4.41
C LEU A 185 -21.01 -0.67 3.31
N VAL A 186 -20.53 -1.82 2.87
CA VAL A 186 -21.17 -2.63 1.84
C VAL A 186 -22.58 -3.07 2.27
N SER A 187 -22.72 -3.59 3.49
CA SER A 187 -24.03 -4.05 3.99
C SER A 187 -25.04 -2.91 4.14
N LYS A 188 -24.60 -1.73 4.59
CA LYS A 188 -25.47 -0.55 4.74
C LYS A 188 -25.91 0.02 3.38
N LEU A 189 -25.01 0.09 2.39
CA LEU A 189 -25.38 0.48 1.02
C LEU A 189 -26.41 -0.49 0.42
N LYS A 190 -26.23 -1.78 0.61
CA LYS A 190 -27.22 -2.79 0.18
C LYS A 190 -28.56 -2.61 0.89
N ALA A 191 -28.56 -2.39 2.20
CA ALA A 191 -29.77 -2.15 2.99
C ALA A 191 -30.50 -0.84 2.59
N ALA A 192 -29.74 0.17 2.11
CA ALA A 192 -30.30 1.42 1.56
C ALA A 192 -30.90 1.27 0.15
N GLY A 193 -30.95 0.06 -0.40
CA GLY A 193 -31.53 -0.26 -1.70
C GLY A 193 -30.65 0.18 -2.89
N ILE A 194 -29.34 0.24 -2.71
CA ILE A 194 -28.41 0.51 -3.80
C ILE A 194 -28.21 -0.79 -4.58
N GLU A 195 -28.64 -0.81 -5.85
CA GLU A 195 -28.55 -1.95 -6.75
C GLU A 195 -27.11 -2.22 -7.24
N ARG A 196 -26.31 -1.16 -7.37
CA ARG A 196 -24.91 -1.29 -7.75
C ARG A 196 -24.16 -2.15 -6.76
N ASP A 197 -23.43 -3.14 -7.27
CA ASP A 197 -22.60 -4.01 -6.42
C ASP A 197 -21.38 -3.26 -5.87
N PHE A 198 -21.27 -3.23 -4.55
CA PHE A 198 -20.12 -2.71 -3.80
C PHE A 198 -19.32 -3.81 -3.12
N SER A 199 -19.58 -5.09 -3.40
CA SER A 199 -18.87 -6.22 -2.77
C SER A 199 -17.36 -6.19 -2.98
N PHE A 200 -16.89 -5.60 -4.07
CA PHE A 200 -15.48 -5.40 -4.36
C PHE A 200 -14.75 -4.60 -3.27
N VAL A 201 -15.44 -3.75 -2.51
CA VAL A 201 -14.84 -3.02 -1.39
C VAL A 201 -14.35 -3.99 -0.31
N ASN A 202 -15.01 -5.13 -0.12
CA ASN A 202 -14.63 -6.13 0.88
C ASN A 202 -13.36 -6.90 0.48
N THR A 203 -13.04 -6.99 -0.81
CA THR A 203 -11.82 -7.66 -1.30
C THR A 203 -10.60 -6.74 -1.32
N GLN A 204 -10.81 -5.44 -1.24
CA GLN A 204 -9.74 -4.44 -1.18
C GLN A 204 -9.05 -4.45 0.19
N ARG A 205 -7.78 -4.05 0.22
CA ARG A 205 -6.90 -4.14 1.39
C ARG A 205 -6.32 -2.79 1.79
N GLY A 206 -5.93 -2.69 3.07
CA GLY A 206 -5.31 -1.48 3.60
C GLY A 206 -6.29 -0.36 3.89
N MET A 207 -5.75 0.84 4.05
CA MET A 207 -6.48 2.00 4.55
C MET A 207 -7.43 2.63 3.54
N PHE A 208 -7.22 2.39 2.24
CA PHE A 208 -7.93 3.07 1.16
C PHE A 208 -8.79 2.12 0.32
N SER A 209 -9.77 2.70 -0.35
CA SER A 209 -10.63 2.02 -1.31
C SER A 209 -10.93 2.94 -2.49
N TYR A 210 -10.85 2.44 -3.70
CA TYR A 210 -11.53 3.06 -4.83
C TYR A 210 -12.99 2.64 -4.77
N SER A 211 -13.86 3.61 -4.45
CA SER A 211 -15.30 3.38 -4.28
C SER A 211 -16.06 3.28 -5.60
N GLY A 212 -15.45 3.72 -6.69
CA GLY A 212 -16.12 3.87 -7.98
C GLY A 212 -17.10 5.04 -8.04
N LEU A 213 -17.10 5.94 -7.06
CA LEU A 213 -17.85 7.20 -7.13
C LEU A 213 -17.23 8.11 -8.20
N THR A 214 -18.07 8.83 -8.93
CA THR A 214 -17.64 9.86 -9.89
C THR A 214 -17.18 11.12 -9.17
N SER A 215 -16.47 12.00 -9.88
CA SER A 215 -16.05 13.30 -9.33
C SER A 215 -17.24 14.14 -8.88
N GLU A 216 -18.33 14.13 -9.67
CA GLU A 216 -19.56 14.86 -9.31
C GLU A 216 -20.20 14.31 -8.03
N GLN A 217 -20.23 12.98 -7.88
CA GLN A 217 -20.73 12.34 -6.65
C GLN A 217 -19.87 12.68 -5.44
N VAL A 218 -18.55 12.74 -5.62
CA VAL A 218 -17.61 13.18 -4.55
C VAL A 218 -17.84 14.66 -4.22
N ASP A 219 -18.07 15.53 -5.20
CA ASP A 219 -18.37 16.94 -4.97
C ASP A 219 -19.71 17.12 -4.24
N ARG A 220 -20.73 16.32 -4.56
CA ARG A 220 -22.00 16.27 -3.80
C ARG A 220 -21.79 15.81 -2.35
N LEU A 221 -20.98 14.79 -2.10
CA LEU A 221 -20.63 14.36 -0.74
C LEU A 221 -20.03 15.52 0.07
N ARG A 222 -19.16 16.32 -0.55
CA ARG A 222 -18.54 17.48 0.09
C ARG A 222 -19.55 18.59 0.36
N ASN A 223 -20.30 18.99 -0.66
CA ASN A 223 -21.12 20.19 -0.63
C ASN A 223 -22.44 20.00 0.14
N GLU A 224 -23.05 18.80 0.03
CA GLU A 224 -24.35 18.50 0.63
C GLU A 224 -24.20 17.85 2.02
N PHE A 225 -23.10 17.11 2.27
CA PHE A 225 -22.95 16.28 3.46
C PHE A 225 -21.69 16.56 4.27
N GLY A 226 -20.79 17.46 3.84
CA GLY A 226 -19.53 17.74 4.54
C GLY A 226 -18.56 16.57 4.61
N ILE A 227 -18.69 15.60 3.68
CA ILE A 227 -17.83 14.42 3.60
C ILE A 227 -16.75 14.65 2.55
N TYR A 228 -15.49 14.62 2.99
CA TYR A 228 -14.35 14.92 2.14
C TYR A 228 -13.68 13.62 1.65
N ALA A 229 -13.85 13.33 0.37
CA ALA A 229 -13.17 12.28 -0.35
C ALA A 229 -12.30 12.87 -1.48
N VAL A 230 -11.45 12.07 -2.10
CA VAL A 230 -10.65 12.52 -3.26
C VAL A 230 -11.50 12.40 -4.53
N GLY A 231 -11.44 13.39 -5.42
CA GLY A 231 -12.24 13.46 -6.66
C GLY A 231 -12.13 12.22 -7.57
N THR A 232 -11.11 11.41 -7.42
CA THR A 232 -10.96 10.12 -8.11
C THR A 232 -11.84 8.99 -7.55
N GLY A 233 -12.65 9.25 -6.51
CA GLY A 233 -13.44 8.25 -5.81
C GLY A 233 -12.66 7.47 -4.74
N ARG A 234 -11.42 7.85 -4.42
CA ARG A 234 -10.69 7.25 -3.30
C ARG A 234 -11.28 7.70 -1.97
N ILE A 235 -11.65 6.73 -1.15
CA ILE A 235 -12.08 6.92 0.24
C ILE A 235 -11.05 6.35 1.23
N CYS A 236 -10.97 6.94 2.42
CA CYS A 236 -10.17 6.43 3.52
C CYS A 236 -11.05 5.58 4.43
N VAL A 237 -11.03 4.26 4.25
CA VAL A 237 -11.83 3.34 5.09
C VAL A 237 -11.38 3.36 6.54
N ALA A 238 -10.10 3.62 6.79
CA ALA A 238 -9.56 3.76 8.15
C ALA A 238 -10.14 4.94 8.94
N ALA A 239 -10.72 5.94 8.25
CA ALA A 239 -11.41 7.07 8.89
C ALA A 239 -12.85 6.73 9.31
N LEU A 240 -13.41 5.63 8.82
CA LEU A 240 -14.73 5.15 9.23
C LEU A 240 -14.66 4.54 10.63
N ASN A 241 -15.74 4.71 11.39
CA ASN A 241 -15.91 4.17 12.75
C ASN A 241 -17.41 4.03 13.06
N ASN A 242 -17.73 3.42 14.22
CA ASN A 242 -19.11 3.18 14.63
C ASN A 242 -19.96 4.44 14.79
N LYS A 243 -19.34 5.64 14.93
CA LYS A 243 -20.08 6.91 15.09
C LYS A 243 -20.43 7.57 13.76
N ASN A 244 -19.69 7.26 12.68
CA ASN A 244 -19.88 7.94 11.39
C ASN A 244 -20.30 7.03 10.25
N ILE A 245 -20.21 5.70 10.38
CA ILE A 245 -20.47 4.76 9.29
C ILE A 245 -21.90 4.85 8.76
N ASP A 246 -22.89 5.05 9.62
CA ASP A 246 -24.29 5.19 9.21
C ASP A 246 -24.50 6.46 8.37
N TYR A 247 -23.99 7.57 8.87
CA TYR A 247 -24.08 8.86 8.17
C TYR A 247 -23.38 8.82 6.81
N VAL A 248 -22.18 8.23 6.75
CA VAL A 248 -21.41 8.14 5.51
C VAL A 248 -22.09 7.21 4.50
N ALA A 249 -22.60 6.06 4.94
CA ALA A 249 -23.32 5.15 4.05
C ALA A 249 -24.60 5.76 3.50
N ASP A 250 -25.38 6.46 4.33
CA ASP A 250 -26.57 7.19 3.90
C ASP A 250 -26.27 8.30 2.88
N ALA A 251 -25.22 9.06 3.13
CA ALA A 251 -24.78 10.11 2.20
C ALA A 251 -24.33 9.52 0.86
N ILE A 252 -23.54 8.44 0.88
CA ILE A 252 -23.14 7.74 -0.36
C ILE A 252 -24.39 7.21 -1.09
N ALA A 253 -25.34 6.62 -0.39
CA ALA A 253 -26.56 6.12 -1.01
C ALA A 253 -27.38 7.25 -1.68
N LYS A 254 -27.42 8.46 -1.08
CA LYS A 254 -28.12 9.61 -1.63
C LYS A 254 -27.45 10.18 -2.90
N VAL A 255 -26.12 10.18 -2.96
CA VAL A 255 -25.41 10.67 -4.15
C VAL A 255 -25.37 9.65 -5.29
N LEU A 256 -25.69 8.39 -5.00
CA LEU A 256 -25.80 7.30 -6.00
C LEU A 256 -27.18 7.23 -6.66
N LYS A 257 -28.21 7.74 -6.00
CA LYS A 257 -29.58 7.89 -6.53
C LYS A 257 -29.71 9.19 -7.33
#